data_4eae224a00ae7050dc1542b372c7e47c
#
_entry.id   4eae224a00ae7050dc1542b372c7e47c
#
_cell.length_a   1.000
_cell.length_b   1.000
_cell.length_c   1.000
_cell.angle_alpha   90.00
_cell.angle_beta   90.00
_cell.angle_gamma   90.00
#
_symmetry.space_group_name_H-M   'P 1'
#
loop_
_entity.id
_entity.type
_entity.pdbx_description
1 polymer ?
#
loop_
_entity_poly.entity_id
_entity_poly.type
_entity_poly.pdbx_seq_one_letter_code
_entity_poly.pdbx_strand_id
1 'polypeptide(L)'
;RVLEENSNVVASISNVKYFGPNLENIEKDDLFQKFKNIFKYRFDKPTKFKQVFPAYGLYGKKATLYLRMDRSTGLYAVFRKPIIRKSMIVHPFASSDLAIILNVLKHGDFHVIDEILMEKYIGGYSSKGIIQTLKFQNTSYLEIIFMSMPFTSWCAKNLGWKIFLKNFDWF
;
A
#
# COMPACT_ATOMS: atom_id res chain seq x y z
N ARG A 1 -11.94 18.07 -10.11
CA ARG A 1 -12.76 18.90 -9.19
C ARG A 1 -12.22 18.86 -7.78
N VAL A 2 -12.23 17.72 -7.04
CA VAL A 2 -11.76 17.65 -5.64
C VAL A 2 -10.34 18.20 -5.45
N LEU A 3 -9.41 17.83 -6.34
CA LEU A 3 -8.03 18.34 -6.28
C LEU A 3 -7.91 19.82 -6.64
N GLU A 4 -8.82 20.37 -7.42
CA GLU A 4 -8.83 21.80 -7.81
C GLU A 4 -9.37 22.67 -6.67
N GLU A 5 -10.42 22.20 -6.01
CA GLU A 5 -11.13 22.93 -4.95
C GLU A 5 -10.41 22.89 -3.60
N ASN A 6 -9.57 21.87 -3.34
CA ASN A 6 -8.91 21.65 -2.06
C ASN A 6 -7.39 21.62 -2.18
N SER A 7 -6.72 22.72 -1.91
CA SER A 7 -5.26 22.84 -2.00
C SER A 7 -4.49 21.85 -1.12
N ASN A 8 -5.05 21.45 0.02
CA ASN A 8 -4.45 20.49 0.95
C ASN A 8 -4.57 19.03 0.48
N VAL A 9 -5.50 18.72 -0.44
CA VAL A 9 -5.66 17.38 -0.99
C VAL A 9 -4.64 17.16 -2.11
N VAL A 10 -3.78 16.18 -1.95
CA VAL A 10 -2.69 15.85 -2.90
C VAL A 10 -2.98 14.64 -3.75
N ALA A 11 -3.91 13.81 -3.31
CA ALA A 11 -4.37 12.62 -4.04
C ALA A 11 -5.86 12.35 -3.78
N SER A 12 -6.53 11.78 -4.77
CA SER A 12 -7.93 11.36 -4.67
C SER A 12 -8.14 10.03 -5.37
N ILE A 13 -8.90 9.12 -4.74
CA ILE A 13 -9.26 7.81 -5.28
C ILE A 13 -10.74 7.54 -4.98
N SER A 14 -11.36 6.68 -5.78
CA SER A 14 -12.66 6.09 -5.46
C SER A 14 -12.54 4.77 -4.73
N ASN A 15 -13.64 4.25 -4.20
CA ASN A 15 -13.71 2.87 -3.78
C ASN A 15 -13.48 1.93 -4.97
N VAL A 16 -12.91 0.75 -4.68
CA VAL A 16 -12.48 -0.23 -5.69
C VAL A 16 -13.29 -1.50 -5.56
N LYS A 17 -13.87 -1.95 -6.66
CA LYS A 17 -14.49 -3.27 -6.77
C LYS A 17 -13.48 -4.25 -7.38
N TYR A 18 -13.30 -5.39 -6.74
CA TYR A 18 -12.43 -6.45 -7.24
C TYR A 18 -13.24 -7.48 -8.02
N PHE A 19 -12.70 -7.97 -9.14
CA PHE A 19 -13.29 -9.03 -9.93
C PHE A 19 -12.21 -9.97 -10.48
N GLY A 20 -12.59 -11.21 -10.80
CA GLY A 20 -11.69 -12.20 -11.40
C GLY A 20 -11.85 -13.61 -10.82
N PRO A 21 -11.21 -14.61 -11.45
CA PRO A 21 -11.44 -16.03 -11.16
C PRO A 21 -10.92 -16.49 -9.79
N ASN A 22 -10.05 -15.73 -9.13
CA ASN A 22 -9.38 -16.13 -7.89
C ASN A 22 -9.96 -15.48 -6.62
N LEU A 23 -11.09 -14.77 -6.72
CA LEU A 23 -11.72 -14.16 -5.54
C LEU A 23 -12.10 -15.19 -4.47
N GLU A 24 -12.56 -16.37 -4.88
CA GLU A 24 -12.97 -17.46 -3.98
C GLU A 24 -11.77 -18.29 -3.46
N ASN A 25 -10.69 -18.38 -4.25
CA ASN A 25 -9.52 -19.18 -3.91
C ASN A 25 -8.59 -18.48 -2.90
N ILE A 26 -8.56 -17.15 -2.88
CA ILE A 26 -7.78 -16.37 -1.90
C ILE A 26 -8.30 -16.58 -0.47
N GLU A 27 -9.57 -16.94 -0.32
CA GLU A 27 -10.15 -17.28 0.99
C GLU A 27 -9.74 -18.67 1.50
N LYS A 28 -9.28 -19.57 0.62
CA LYS A 28 -8.99 -20.99 0.92
C LYS A 28 -7.51 -21.33 1.03
N ASP A 29 -6.59 -20.39 0.82
CA ASP A 29 -5.16 -20.66 0.86
C ASP A 29 -4.66 -20.87 2.30
N ASP A 30 -4.58 -22.16 2.71
CA ASP A 30 -4.20 -22.61 4.05
C ASP A 30 -2.76 -22.21 4.42
N LEU A 31 -1.85 -22.12 3.44
CA LEU A 31 -0.49 -21.61 3.61
C LEU A 31 -0.50 -20.13 3.99
N PHE A 32 -1.32 -19.34 3.34
CA PHE A 32 -1.49 -17.93 3.64
C PHE A 32 -2.08 -17.69 5.04
N GLN A 33 -3.02 -18.57 5.49
CA GLN A 33 -3.56 -18.52 6.85
C GLN A 33 -2.50 -18.92 7.89
N LYS A 34 -1.63 -19.88 7.61
CA LYS A 34 -0.52 -20.29 8.49
C LYS A 34 0.52 -19.17 8.64
N PHE A 35 0.92 -18.53 7.55
CA PHE A 35 1.81 -17.34 7.59
C PHE A 35 1.19 -16.18 8.38
N LYS A 36 -0.09 -15.92 8.20
CA LYS A 36 -0.85 -14.91 8.93
C LYS A 36 -0.80 -15.13 10.45
N ASN A 37 -0.91 -16.40 10.90
CA ASN A 37 -0.89 -16.74 12.32
C ASN A 37 0.52 -16.62 12.93
N ILE A 38 1.57 -16.93 12.17
CA ILE A 38 2.97 -16.87 12.64
C ILE A 38 3.45 -15.42 12.78
N PHE A 39 3.09 -14.54 11.86
CA PHE A 39 3.63 -13.17 11.80
C PHE A 39 2.66 -12.09 12.30
N LYS A 40 1.49 -12.44 12.86
CA LYS A 40 0.43 -11.47 13.23
C LYS A 40 0.06 -10.48 12.11
N TYR A 41 0.38 -10.78 10.87
CA TYR A 41 0.01 -9.92 9.74
C TYR A 41 -1.50 -9.94 9.54
N ARG A 42 -2.12 -8.82 9.79
CA ARG A 42 -3.52 -8.58 9.52
C ARG A 42 -3.68 -8.27 8.03
N PHE A 43 -3.52 -9.27 7.19
CA PHE A 43 -3.99 -9.14 5.81
C PHE A 43 -5.51 -9.14 5.86
N ASP A 44 -6.12 -8.00 5.57
CA ASP A 44 -7.57 -7.98 5.39
C ASP A 44 -7.93 -8.97 4.29
N LYS A 45 -8.89 -9.84 4.57
CA LYS A 45 -9.47 -10.72 3.56
C LYS A 45 -9.87 -9.85 2.37
N PRO A 46 -9.57 -10.25 1.11
CA PRO A 46 -10.10 -9.56 -0.04
C PRO A 46 -11.62 -9.71 -0.04
N THR A 47 -12.30 -8.73 0.50
CA THR A 47 -13.76 -8.61 0.33
C THR A 47 -14.04 -8.14 -1.09
N LYS A 48 -15.19 -8.46 -1.65
CA LYS A 48 -15.63 -7.96 -2.98
C LYS A 48 -15.48 -6.43 -3.09
N PHE A 49 -15.41 -5.75 -1.95
CA PHE A 49 -15.23 -4.31 -1.83
C PHE A 49 -14.09 -4.03 -0.84
N LYS A 50 -12.96 -3.56 -1.34
CA LYS A 50 -11.91 -3.01 -0.46
C LYS A 50 -12.16 -1.52 -0.30
N GLN A 51 -12.68 -1.13 0.85
CA GLN A 51 -12.85 0.27 1.17
C GLN A 51 -11.49 0.94 1.31
N VAL A 52 -11.23 1.98 0.53
CA VAL A 52 -10.06 2.83 0.69
C VAL A 52 -10.41 3.87 1.76
N PHE A 53 -9.48 4.12 2.68
CA PHE A 53 -9.73 5.07 3.77
C PHE A 53 -9.10 6.42 3.45
N PRO A 54 -9.83 7.51 3.69
CA PRO A 54 -9.26 8.85 3.58
C PRO A 54 -8.22 9.07 4.68
N ALA A 55 -7.21 9.91 4.39
CA ALA A 55 -6.17 10.24 5.34
C ALA A 55 -6.00 11.77 5.42
N TYR A 56 -6.43 12.33 6.52
CA TYR A 56 -6.41 13.77 6.77
C TYR A 56 -5.59 14.14 8.00
N GLY A 57 -5.05 15.36 7.99
CA GLY A 57 -4.40 15.98 9.12
C GLY A 57 -2.92 15.63 9.28
N LEU A 58 -2.45 15.41 10.51
CA LEU A 58 -1.03 15.25 10.81
C LEU A 58 -0.42 14.02 10.14
N TYR A 59 0.76 14.20 9.54
CA TYR A 59 1.48 13.14 8.83
C TYR A 59 1.63 11.85 9.63
N GLY A 60 1.98 11.93 10.91
CA GLY A 60 2.17 10.75 11.76
C GLY A 60 0.91 9.90 11.92
N LYS A 61 -0.28 10.53 11.97
CA LYS A 61 -1.55 9.81 12.01
C LYS A 61 -1.84 9.14 10.67
N LYS A 62 -1.65 9.86 9.57
CA LYS A 62 -1.83 9.35 8.20
C LYS A 62 -0.90 8.18 7.90
N ALA A 63 0.38 8.31 8.22
CA ALA A 63 1.38 7.28 8.02
C ALA A 63 1.07 6.02 8.84
N THR A 64 0.71 6.16 10.12
CA THR A 64 0.31 5.03 10.97
C THR A 64 -0.92 4.31 10.42
N LEU A 65 -1.92 5.05 9.93
CA LEU A 65 -3.11 4.47 9.30
C LEU A 65 -2.74 3.59 8.11
N TYR A 66 -1.93 4.11 7.19
CA TYR A 66 -1.57 3.41 5.96
C TYR A 66 -0.63 2.22 6.21
N LEU A 67 0.31 2.33 7.14
CA LEU A 67 1.14 1.21 7.58
C LEU A 67 0.27 0.07 8.12
N ARG A 68 -0.60 0.35 9.08
CA ARG A 68 -1.39 -0.69 9.78
C ARG A 68 -2.48 -1.32 8.91
N MET A 69 -2.90 -0.64 7.86
CA MET A 69 -3.94 -1.12 6.95
C MET A 69 -3.38 -1.69 5.64
N ASP A 70 -2.06 -1.67 5.45
CA ASP A 70 -1.37 -2.13 4.22
C ASP A 70 -2.05 -1.62 2.94
N ARG A 71 -2.17 -0.30 2.80
CA ARG A 71 -2.99 0.32 1.75
C ARG A 71 -2.18 0.76 0.52
N SER A 72 -1.50 -0.17 -0.12
CA SER A 72 -0.83 0.05 -1.41
C SER A 72 -1.81 0.41 -2.54
N THR A 73 -3.08 0.07 -2.39
CA THR A 73 -4.16 0.41 -3.35
C THR A 73 -4.23 1.92 -3.63
N GLY A 74 -3.80 2.76 -2.69
CA GLY A 74 -3.70 4.21 -2.88
C GLY A 74 -2.85 4.64 -4.09
N LEU A 75 -1.98 3.76 -4.62
CA LEU A 75 -1.18 4.06 -5.81
C LEU A 75 -2.03 4.25 -7.09
N TYR A 76 -3.24 3.74 -7.11
CA TYR A 76 -4.19 3.92 -8.23
C TYR A 76 -4.98 5.24 -8.15
N ALA A 77 -4.63 6.14 -7.24
CA ALA A 77 -5.25 7.46 -7.11
C ALA A 77 -4.85 8.41 -8.24
N VAL A 78 -5.65 9.44 -8.43
CA VAL A 78 -5.26 10.63 -9.19
C VAL A 78 -4.44 11.54 -8.27
N PHE A 79 -3.24 11.90 -8.70
CA PHE A 79 -2.27 12.66 -7.91
C PHE A 79 -2.03 14.05 -8.51
N ARG A 80 -1.65 15.01 -7.67
CA ARG A 80 -1.00 16.22 -8.14
C ARG A 80 0.37 15.88 -8.73
N LYS A 81 0.58 16.20 -10.01
CA LYS A 81 1.80 15.85 -10.76
C LYS A 81 3.11 16.24 -10.05
N PRO A 82 3.26 17.46 -9.48
CA PRO A 82 4.49 17.81 -8.76
C PRO A 82 4.73 16.94 -7.51
N ILE A 83 3.67 16.52 -6.83
CA ILE A 83 3.75 15.72 -5.62
C ILE A 83 4.16 14.29 -5.93
N ILE A 84 3.48 13.63 -6.87
CA ILE A 84 3.84 12.26 -7.22
C ILE A 84 5.27 12.16 -7.74
N ARG A 85 5.73 13.14 -8.55
CA ARG A 85 7.12 13.17 -9.03
C ARG A 85 8.15 13.21 -7.90
N LYS A 86 7.91 14.00 -6.84
CA LYS A 86 8.78 14.07 -5.67
C LYS A 86 8.70 12.84 -4.76
N SER A 87 7.62 12.08 -4.87
CA SER A 87 7.33 10.94 -4.02
C SER A 87 7.80 9.60 -4.60
N MET A 88 8.18 9.58 -5.89
CA MET A 88 8.66 8.36 -6.55
C MET A 88 9.95 7.84 -5.92
N ILE A 89 10.09 6.53 -5.93
CA ILE A 89 11.27 5.81 -5.45
C ILE A 89 12.10 5.40 -6.67
N VAL A 90 13.36 5.80 -6.69
CA VAL A 90 14.27 5.56 -7.84
C VAL A 90 14.60 4.07 -7.98
N HIS A 91 14.83 3.39 -6.85
CA HIS A 91 15.14 1.96 -6.84
C HIS A 91 13.99 1.22 -6.14
N PRO A 92 13.07 0.61 -6.91
CA PRO A 92 11.92 -0.08 -6.33
C PRO A 92 12.37 -1.34 -5.56
N PHE A 93 11.66 -1.62 -4.48
CA PHE A 93 11.83 -2.78 -3.60
C PHE A 93 10.45 -3.34 -3.22
N ALA A 94 10.39 -4.46 -2.53
CA ALA A 94 9.13 -5.00 -2.03
C ALA A 94 8.38 -3.95 -1.17
N SER A 95 7.11 -3.70 -1.48
CA SER A 95 6.26 -2.65 -0.87
C SER A 95 6.68 -1.19 -1.19
N SER A 96 7.43 -0.95 -2.27
CA SER A 96 7.75 0.41 -2.73
C SER A 96 6.50 1.24 -3.09
N ASP A 97 5.42 0.61 -3.51
CA ASP A 97 4.11 1.22 -3.72
C ASP A 97 3.57 1.86 -2.43
N LEU A 98 3.64 1.17 -1.30
CA LEU A 98 3.26 1.73 -0.01
C LEU A 98 4.23 2.85 0.41
N ALA A 99 5.52 2.71 0.16
CA ALA A 99 6.51 3.75 0.44
C ALA A 99 6.26 5.03 -0.38
N ILE A 100 5.86 4.92 -1.66
CA ILE A 100 5.45 6.06 -2.48
C ILE A 100 4.24 6.77 -1.86
N ILE A 101 3.22 6.02 -1.44
CA ILE A 101 2.05 6.61 -0.79
C ILE A 101 2.42 7.32 0.52
N LEU A 102 3.28 6.72 1.33
CA LEU A 102 3.77 7.36 2.56
C LEU A 102 4.53 8.66 2.26
N ASN A 103 5.28 8.74 1.16
CA ASN A 103 5.89 9.99 0.70
C ASN A 103 4.84 11.01 0.25
N VAL A 104 3.82 10.61 -0.52
CA VAL A 104 2.72 11.49 -0.93
C VAL A 104 2.02 12.11 0.28
N LEU A 105 1.74 11.31 1.30
CA LEU A 105 1.08 11.75 2.54
C LEU A 105 1.86 12.80 3.35
N LYS A 106 3.17 12.97 3.11
CA LYS A 106 3.96 14.06 3.70
C LYS A 106 3.53 15.43 3.17
N HIS A 107 3.02 15.47 1.95
CA HIS A 107 2.74 16.72 1.22
C HIS A 107 1.28 17.18 1.35
N GLY A 108 0.38 16.35 1.85
CA GLY A 108 -1.02 16.73 2.01
C GLY A 108 -1.92 15.55 2.33
N ASP A 109 -3.20 15.76 2.12
CA ASP A 109 -4.25 14.84 2.49
C ASP A 109 -4.64 13.93 1.32
N PHE A 110 -5.14 12.74 1.67
CA PHE A 110 -5.62 11.75 0.72
C PHE A 110 -7.16 11.68 0.82
N HIS A 111 -7.84 12.06 -0.26
CA HIS A 111 -9.29 12.07 -0.33
C HIS A 111 -9.83 10.79 -0.95
N VAL A 112 -10.95 10.30 -0.44
CA VAL A 112 -11.67 9.15 -1.01
C VAL A 112 -13.06 9.59 -1.42
N ILE A 113 -13.41 9.33 -2.67
CA ILE A 113 -14.75 9.49 -3.22
C ILE A 113 -15.52 8.24 -2.80
N ASP A 114 -16.60 8.41 -2.06
CA ASP A 114 -17.41 7.28 -1.54
C ASP A 114 -18.34 6.68 -2.59
N GLU A 115 -17.78 6.44 -3.76
CA GLU A 115 -18.42 5.77 -4.88
C GLU A 115 -17.46 4.72 -5.46
N ILE A 116 -18.00 3.66 -6.05
CA ILE A 116 -17.21 2.65 -6.76
C ILE A 116 -17.05 3.10 -8.21
N LEU A 117 -15.95 3.76 -8.51
CA LEU A 117 -15.62 4.23 -9.86
C LEU A 117 -14.46 3.46 -10.48
N MET A 118 -13.91 2.46 -9.78
CA MET A 118 -12.78 1.66 -10.26
C MET A 118 -13.06 0.17 -10.07
N GLU A 119 -12.79 -0.62 -11.11
CA GLU A 119 -12.77 -2.07 -11.04
C GLU A 119 -11.34 -2.58 -11.21
N LYS A 120 -10.91 -3.52 -10.35
CA LYS A 120 -9.58 -4.12 -10.38
C LYS A 120 -9.66 -5.62 -10.58
N TYR A 121 -9.03 -6.10 -11.65
CA TYR A 121 -8.93 -7.52 -11.94
C TYR A 121 -7.93 -8.23 -11.00
N ILE A 122 -8.36 -9.32 -10.38
CA ILE A 122 -7.54 -10.19 -9.54
C ILE A 122 -7.15 -11.44 -10.33
N GLY A 123 -6.30 -11.33 -11.26
CA GLY A 123 -5.80 -12.43 -12.09
C GLY A 123 -4.52 -12.01 -12.78
N GLY A 124 -4.02 -10.83 -12.36
CA GLY A 124 -2.79 -10.23 -12.88
C GLY A 124 -1.54 -10.95 -12.37
N TYR A 125 -0.38 -10.41 -12.72
CA TYR A 125 0.91 -10.99 -12.41
C TYR A 125 1.14 -11.19 -10.91
N SER A 126 0.69 -10.25 -10.07
CA SER A 126 0.79 -10.32 -8.61
C SER A 126 -0.02 -11.46 -7.98
N SER A 127 -0.99 -12.03 -8.71
CA SER A 127 -1.75 -13.19 -8.23
C SER A 127 -0.97 -14.51 -8.29
N LYS A 128 0.17 -14.53 -8.99
CA LYS A 128 1.05 -15.71 -9.10
C LYS A 128 1.92 -15.95 -7.85
N GLY A 129 1.77 -15.13 -6.84
CA GLY A 129 2.51 -15.20 -5.58
C GLY A 129 3.71 -14.25 -5.53
N ILE A 130 4.07 -13.90 -4.29
CA ILE A 130 5.09 -12.88 -4.01
C ILE A 130 6.48 -13.26 -4.57
N ILE A 131 6.87 -14.52 -4.45
CA ILE A 131 8.18 -15.00 -4.92
C ILE A 131 8.33 -14.84 -6.44
N GLN A 132 7.27 -15.15 -7.21
CA GLN A 132 7.29 -14.99 -8.66
C GLN A 132 7.31 -13.51 -9.06
N THR A 133 6.58 -12.67 -8.33
CA THR A 133 6.57 -11.23 -8.54
C THR A 133 7.96 -10.62 -8.29
N LEU A 134 8.63 -11.01 -7.20
CA LEU A 134 9.97 -10.54 -6.87
C LEU A 134 11.02 -11.01 -7.89
N LYS A 135 10.96 -12.27 -8.35
CA LYS A 135 11.84 -12.78 -9.42
C LYS A 135 11.67 -11.99 -10.73
N PHE A 136 10.45 -11.64 -11.09
CA PHE A 136 10.18 -10.80 -12.26
C PHE A 136 10.77 -9.39 -12.14
N GLN A 137 10.82 -8.85 -10.93
CA GLN A 137 11.43 -7.55 -10.63
C GLN A 137 12.96 -7.60 -10.57
N ASN A 138 13.59 -8.72 -10.92
CA ASN A 138 15.05 -8.95 -10.79
C ASN A 138 15.56 -8.68 -9.36
N THR A 139 14.73 -8.98 -8.36
CA THR A 139 15.07 -8.81 -6.95
C THR A 139 16.13 -9.83 -6.54
N SER A 140 17.12 -9.42 -5.76
CA SER A 140 18.20 -10.32 -5.30
C SER A 140 17.66 -11.43 -4.40
N TYR A 141 18.35 -12.58 -4.35
CA TYR A 141 17.97 -13.70 -3.48
C TYR A 141 17.92 -13.29 -2.00
N LEU A 142 18.82 -12.40 -1.56
CA LEU A 142 18.82 -11.87 -0.19
C LEU A 142 17.56 -11.05 0.10
N GLU A 143 17.13 -10.23 -0.84
CA GLU A 143 15.88 -9.46 -0.70
C GLU A 143 14.64 -10.36 -0.74
N ILE A 144 14.70 -11.51 -1.40
CA ILE A 144 13.61 -12.51 -1.35
C ILE A 144 13.54 -13.17 0.04
N ILE A 145 14.69 -13.49 0.64
CA ILE A 145 14.76 -14.09 1.99
C ILE A 145 14.34 -13.05 3.06
N PHE A 146 14.78 -11.81 2.91
CA PHE A 146 14.52 -10.71 3.84
C PHE A 146 13.57 -9.67 3.22
N MET A 147 12.43 -10.11 2.70
CA MET A 147 11.48 -9.27 1.93
C MET A 147 11.07 -7.97 2.63
N SER A 148 10.99 -7.97 3.94
CA SER A 148 10.61 -6.79 4.72
C SER A 148 11.78 -5.83 4.97
N MET A 149 13.04 -6.29 4.93
CA MET A 149 14.20 -5.47 5.30
C MET A 149 14.35 -4.19 4.47
N PRO A 150 14.23 -4.20 3.12
CA PRO A 150 14.36 -2.97 2.34
C PRO A 150 13.30 -1.94 2.72
N PHE A 151 12.05 -2.36 2.90
CA PHE A 151 10.96 -1.48 3.31
C PHE A 151 11.14 -0.98 4.74
N THR A 152 11.50 -1.85 5.69
CA THR A 152 11.78 -1.48 7.09
C THR A 152 12.92 -0.46 7.17
N SER A 153 14.02 -0.71 6.47
CA SER A 153 15.16 0.23 6.37
C SER A 153 14.74 1.58 5.78
N TRP A 154 13.93 1.54 4.72
CA TRP A 154 13.38 2.75 4.13
C TRP A 154 12.50 3.52 5.13
N CYS A 155 11.63 2.83 5.87
CA CYS A 155 10.77 3.42 6.88
C CYS A 155 11.57 4.07 8.02
N ALA A 156 12.59 3.38 8.53
CA ALA A 156 13.48 3.93 9.56
C ALA A 156 14.14 5.24 9.13
N LYS A 157 14.55 5.35 7.86
CA LYS A 157 15.21 6.55 7.30
C LYS A 157 14.23 7.66 6.95
N ASN A 158 13.02 7.35 6.52
CA ASN A 158 12.13 8.30 5.84
C ASN A 158 10.90 8.72 6.63
N LEU A 159 10.40 7.92 7.58
CA LEU A 159 9.17 8.26 8.34
C LEU A 159 9.45 9.19 9.52
N GLY A 160 10.70 9.28 9.97
CA GLY A 160 11.09 9.91 11.22
C GLY A 160 10.92 8.96 12.41
N TRP A 161 11.84 9.10 13.37
CA TRP A 161 12.05 8.14 14.45
C TRP A 161 10.81 7.87 15.30
N LYS A 162 10.03 8.91 15.61
CA LYS A 162 8.80 8.79 16.41
C LYS A 162 7.74 7.92 15.72
N ILE A 163 7.55 8.08 14.41
CA ILE A 163 6.57 7.30 13.63
C ILE A 163 7.07 5.87 13.49
N PHE A 164 8.35 5.68 13.20
CA PHE A 164 8.95 4.36 13.06
C PHE A 164 8.82 3.54 14.35
N LEU A 165 9.24 4.08 15.49
CA LEU A 165 9.14 3.39 16.78
C LEU A 165 7.70 3.10 17.18
N LYS A 166 6.76 4.03 16.95
CA LYS A 166 5.34 3.82 17.24
C LYS A 166 4.72 2.65 16.47
N ASN A 167 5.29 2.30 15.31
CA ASN A 167 4.81 1.23 14.45
C ASN A 167 5.80 0.07 14.34
N PHE A 168 6.75 -0.02 15.27
CA PHE A 168 7.81 -1.03 15.21
C PHE A 168 7.27 -2.45 15.27
N ASP A 169 6.15 -2.66 15.95
CA ASP A 169 5.42 -3.91 16.04
C ASP A 169 4.84 -4.41 14.70
N TRP A 170 4.85 -3.54 13.69
CA TRP A 170 4.34 -3.85 12.36
C TRP A 170 5.47 -4.33 11.40
N PHE A 171 6.72 -3.97 11.64
CA PHE A 171 7.89 -4.34 10.83
C PHE A 171 8.50 -5.66 11.28
#